data_f48193cfd2272fd1d572b61314ca7ac5
#
_entry.id   f48193cfd2272fd1d572b61314ca7ac5
#
_cell.length_a   1.000
_cell.length_b   1.000
_cell.length_c   1.000
_cell.angle_alpha   90.00
_cell.angle_beta   90.00
_cell.angle_gamma   90.00
#
_symmetry.space_group_name_H-M   'P 1'
#
loop_
_entity.id
_entity.type
_entity.pdbx_description
1 polymer ?
#
loop_
_entity_poly.entity_id
_entity_poly.type
_entity_poly.pdbx_seq_one_letter_code
_entity_poly.pdbx_strand_id
1 'polypeptide(L)'
;MEFTVVQGDIAAESADALVNAAGTSLRMGSGVAGALRRAAGGPINEEATSKGPVDLGEAAVTDAYELDADYVVHAAAMPHHGDRQATEASIREATRSALAEADALGCESVVVPVLGTGVAGFEFETGAELVCEEVAAYDPESLSEARVIAYSDSEYRTLEAVADRVR
;
A
#
# COMPACT_ATOMS: atom_id res chain seq x y z
N MET A 1 -9.84 11.37 -10.23
CA MET A 1 -9.00 11.33 -9.02
C MET A 1 -7.62 11.87 -9.35
N GLU A 2 -7.14 12.78 -8.54
CA GLU A 2 -5.78 13.29 -8.71
C GLU A 2 -4.75 12.23 -8.33
N PHE A 3 -3.79 11.99 -9.22
CA PHE A 3 -2.73 11.02 -9.01
C PHE A 3 -1.38 11.73 -8.99
N THR A 4 -0.67 11.66 -7.85
CA THR A 4 0.65 12.27 -7.67
C THR A 4 1.62 11.24 -7.12
N VAL A 5 2.92 11.53 -7.25
CA VAL A 5 3.97 10.73 -6.62
C VAL A 5 4.76 11.61 -5.66
N VAL A 6 5.13 11.03 -4.52
CA VAL A 6 5.83 11.76 -3.46
C VAL A 6 7.00 10.94 -2.93
N GLN A 7 7.95 11.62 -2.30
CA GLN A 7 9.07 10.98 -1.62
C GLN A 7 8.91 11.19 -0.12
N GLY A 8 9.11 10.14 0.65
CA GLY A 8 9.09 10.24 2.10
C GLY A 8 8.80 8.91 2.79
N ASP A 9 8.60 9.02 4.09
CA ASP A 9 8.21 7.89 4.94
C ASP A 9 6.68 7.86 5.03
N ILE A 10 6.06 6.78 4.57
CA ILE A 10 4.60 6.65 4.59
C ILE A 10 4.04 6.81 6.01
N ALA A 11 4.80 6.40 7.04
CA ALA A 11 4.36 6.54 8.43
C ALA A 11 4.30 8.00 8.89
N ALA A 12 4.89 8.92 8.15
CA ALA A 12 4.84 10.36 8.45
C ALA A 12 3.83 11.12 7.57
N GLU A 13 3.13 10.42 6.67
CA GLU A 13 2.16 11.04 5.76
C GLU A 13 0.83 11.29 6.46
N SER A 14 0.12 12.31 5.98
CA SER A 14 -1.22 12.65 6.44
C SER A 14 -2.22 12.38 5.32
N ALA A 15 -3.17 11.48 5.57
CA ALA A 15 -4.20 11.12 4.59
C ALA A 15 -5.33 10.39 5.31
N ASP A 16 -6.47 10.20 4.65
CA ASP A 16 -7.57 9.45 5.25
C ASP A 16 -7.20 7.97 5.42
N ALA A 17 -6.48 7.40 4.45
CA ALA A 17 -6.00 6.03 4.54
C ALA A 17 -4.54 5.92 4.11
N LEU A 18 -3.78 5.09 4.84
CA LEU A 18 -2.43 4.70 4.48
C LEU A 18 -2.44 3.21 4.15
N VAL A 19 -1.85 2.85 3.02
CA VAL A 19 -1.80 1.44 2.59
C VAL A 19 -0.52 0.79 3.09
N ASN A 20 -0.67 -0.36 3.74
CA ASN A 20 0.44 -1.17 4.19
C ASN A 20 0.75 -2.26 3.15
N ALA A 21 2.03 -2.44 2.87
CA ALA A 21 2.51 -3.55 2.03
C ALA A 21 2.56 -4.82 2.90
N ALA A 22 1.56 -5.66 2.78
CA ALA A 22 1.36 -6.80 3.66
C ALA A 22 1.55 -8.14 2.92
N GLY A 23 1.76 -9.19 3.72
CA GLY A 23 1.60 -10.57 3.29
C GLY A 23 0.22 -11.09 3.70
N THR A 24 -0.11 -12.30 3.28
CA THR A 24 -1.42 -12.89 3.56
C THR A 24 -1.71 -13.14 5.04
N SER A 25 -0.67 -13.23 5.89
CA SER A 25 -0.86 -13.37 7.33
C SER A 25 -1.25 -12.07 8.01
N LEU A 26 -1.05 -10.94 7.36
CA LEU A 26 -1.23 -9.58 7.87
C LEU A 26 -0.32 -9.22 9.06
N ARG A 27 0.71 -10.02 9.32
CA ARG A 27 1.70 -9.70 10.37
C ARG A 27 2.56 -8.52 9.91
N MET A 28 2.74 -7.57 10.83
CA MET A 28 3.51 -6.37 10.54
C MET A 28 4.94 -6.53 11.05
N GLY A 29 5.83 -7.02 10.19
CA GLY A 29 7.20 -7.36 10.58
C GLY A 29 8.21 -6.28 10.28
N SER A 30 8.57 -6.10 9.01
CA SER A 30 9.66 -5.22 8.58
C SER A 30 9.23 -4.33 7.41
N GLY A 31 10.13 -3.48 6.94
CA GLY A 31 9.85 -2.57 5.82
C GLY A 31 8.74 -1.58 6.13
N VAL A 32 7.84 -1.38 5.19
CA VAL A 32 6.67 -0.49 5.34
C VAL A 32 5.83 -0.89 6.53
N ALA A 33 5.55 -2.18 6.68
CA ALA A 33 4.76 -2.69 7.80
C ALA A 33 5.40 -2.39 9.15
N GLY A 34 6.71 -2.57 9.26
CA GLY A 34 7.43 -2.26 10.49
C GLY A 34 7.41 -0.77 10.82
N ALA A 35 7.57 0.08 9.81
CA ALA A 35 7.53 1.54 9.99
C ALA A 35 6.13 1.99 10.47
N LEU A 36 5.08 1.50 9.84
CA LEU A 36 3.71 1.81 10.23
C LEU A 36 3.41 1.31 11.64
N ARG A 37 3.84 0.09 11.97
CA ARG A 37 3.63 -0.48 13.29
C ARG A 37 4.28 0.35 14.39
N ARG A 38 5.53 0.78 14.18
CA ARG A 38 6.25 1.60 15.17
C ARG A 38 5.58 2.95 15.37
N ALA A 39 5.17 3.60 14.28
CA ALA A 39 4.57 4.94 14.34
C ALA A 39 3.13 4.90 14.86
N ALA A 40 2.39 3.85 14.55
CA ALA A 40 1.01 3.70 15.01
C ALA A 40 0.93 3.51 16.51
N GLY A 41 1.90 2.81 17.09
CA GLY A 41 1.80 2.40 18.49
C GLY A 41 0.60 1.47 18.67
N GLY A 42 0.20 1.21 19.91
CA GLY A 42 -0.98 0.43 20.21
C GLY A 42 -0.99 -0.97 19.58
N PRO A 43 -2.15 -1.63 19.55
CA PRO A 43 -2.25 -3.02 19.11
C PRO A 43 -2.57 -3.18 17.63
N ILE A 44 -1.99 -2.37 16.73
CA ILE A 44 -2.30 -2.47 15.31
C ILE A 44 -1.95 -3.84 14.72
N ASN A 45 -0.82 -4.43 15.15
CA ASN A 45 -0.43 -5.75 14.66
C ASN A 45 -1.43 -6.83 15.11
N GLU A 46 -1.88 -6.74 16.35
CA GLU A 46 -2.87 -7.67 16.90
C GLU A 46 -4.21 -7.53 16.19
N GLU A 47 -4.63 -6.31 15.91
CA GLU A 47 -5.86 -6.07 15.15
C GLU A 47 -5.73 -6.63 13.73
N ALA A 48 -4.63 -6.33 13.03
CA ALA A 48 -4.40 -6.81 11.67
C ALA A 48 -4.40 -8.34 11.63
N THR A 49 -3.63 -8.99 12.51
CA THR A 49 -3.54 -10.46 12.51
C THR A 49 -4.86 -11.11 12.86
N SER A 50 -5.70 -10.48 13.67
CA SER A 50 -7.04 -10.99 13.99
C SER A 50 -7.96 -11.06 12.76
N LYS A 51 -7.66 -10.28 11.73
CA LYS A 51 -8.44 -10.24 10.48
C LYS A 51 -7.85 -11.13 9.40
N GLY A 52 -6.69 -11.69 9.65
CA GLY A 52 -6.03 -12.62 8.74
C GLY A 52 -6.24 -14.08 9.11
N PRO A 53 -5.71 -15.01 8.30
CA PRO A 53 -5.10 -14.70 7.01
C PRO A 53 -6.15 -14.29 5.97
N VAL A 54 -5.69 -13.57 4.94
CA VAL A 54 -6.52 -13.23 3.78
C VAL A 54 -5.95 -13.92 2.55
N ASP A 55 -6.73 -13.96 1.48
CA ASP A 55 -6.24 -14.50 0.22
C ASP A 55 -5.27 -13.52 -0.44
N LEU A 56 -4.36 -14.05 -1.25
CA LEU A 56 -3.42 -13.23 -1.99
C LEU A 56 -4.18 -12.25 -2.90
N GLY A 57 -3.83 -10.99 -2.84
CA GLY A 57 -4.50 -9.92 -3.58
C GLY A 57 -5.63 -9.24 -2.82
N GLU A 58 -6.02 -9.77 -1.66
CA GLU A 58 -7.05 -9.14 -0.83
C GLU A 58 -6.45 -8.11 0.14
N ALA A 59 -7.33 -7.34 0.78
CA ALA A 59 -6.91 -6.34 1.76
C ALA A 59 -7.84 -6.36 2.97
N ALA A 60 -7.31 -5.95 4.12
CA ALA A 60 -8.08 -5.81 5.35
C ALA A 60 -7.80 -4.42 5.94
N VAL A 61 -8.76 -3.91 6.70
CA VAL A 61 -8.70 -2.54 7.25
C VAL A 61 -8.56 -2.60 8.77
N THR A 62 -7.66 -1.78 9.32
CA THR A 62 -7.55 -1.57 10.76
C THR A 62 -7.67 -0.08 11.09
N ASP A 63 -7.79 0.22 12.37
CA ASP A 63 -7.59 1.56 12.89
C ASP A 63 -6.15 2.01 12.62
N ALA A 64 -5.93 3.31 12.55
CA ALA A 64 -4.60 3.89 12.33
C ALA A 64 -3.87 4.25 13.63
N TYR A 65 -4.56 4.23 14.77
CA TYR A 65 -4.01 4.56 16.08
C TYR A 65 -3.34 5.94 16.08
N GLU A 66 -2.03 6.05 16.32
CA GLU A 66 -1.35 7.35 16.39
C GLU A 66 -0.87 7.88 15.05
N LEU A 67 -1.08 7.13 13.96
CA LEU A 67 -0.78 7.64 12.62
C LEU A 67 -1.74 8.79 12.26
N ASP A 68 -1.27 9.70 11.39
CA ASP A 68 -2.11 10.82 10.94
C ASP A 68 -3.02 10.37 9.79
N ALA A 69 -3.93 9.47 10.12
CA ALA A 69 -4.86 8.86 9.21
C ALA A 69 -6.05 8.30 9.99
N ASP A 70 -7.13 8.00 9.29
CA ASP A 70 -8.29 7.34 9.90
C ASP A 70 -8.15 5.82 9.84
N TYR A 71 -7.55 5.30 8.78
CA TYR A 71 -7.44 3.86 8.54
C TYR A 71 -6.07 3.46 8.02
N VAL A 72 -5.69 2.21 8.29
CA VAL A 72 -4.61 1.53 7.57
C VAL A 72 -5.23 0.40 6.78
N VAL A 73 -4.95 0.35 5.48
CA VAL A 73 -5.41 -0.71 4.59
C VAL A 73 -4.26 -1.64 4.29
N HIS A 74 -4.35 -2.88 4.78
CA HIS A 74 -3.29 -3.89 4.65
C HIS A 74 -3.52 -4.67 3.36
N ALA A 75 -2.73 -4.39 2.34
CA ALA A 75 -2.87 -5.00 1.01
C ALA A 75 -1.91 -6.18 0.86
N ALA A 76 -2.45 -7.37 0.66
CA ALA A 76 -1.69 -8.61 0.66
C ALA A 76 -1.15 -8.95 -0.74
N ALA A 77 -0.06 -8.31 -1.12
CA ALA A 77 0.61 -8.56 -2.41
C ALA A 77 1.59 -9.73 -2.36
N MET A 78 1.91 -10.24 -1.17
CA MET A 78 2.91 -11.27 -0.95
C MET A 78 2.32 -12.47 -0.22
N PRO A 79 2.55 -13.71 -0.71
CA PRO A 79 2.10 -14.89 0.04
C PRO A 79 2.90 -15.05 1.32
N HIS A 80 2.29 -15.66 2.33
CA HIS A 80 2.95 -15.93 3.60
C HIS A 80 3.86 -17.17 3.52
N HIS A 81 3.61 -18.07 2.59
CA HIS A 81 4.31 -19.35 2.43
C HIS A 81 5.16 -19.40 1.16
N GLY A 82 6.03 -20.39 1.09
CA GLY A 82 6.90 -20.61 -0.05
C GLY A 82 8.03 -19.59 -0.11
N ASP A 83 8.35 -19.13 -1.31
CA ASP A 83 9.40 -18.14 -1.52
C ASP A 83 8.99 -16.73 -1.12
N ARG A 84 7.71 -16.53 -0.81
CA ARG A 84 7.13 -15.25 -0.37
C ARG A 84 7.32 -14.12 -1.39
N GLN A 85 7.35 -14.47 -2.67
CA GLN A 85 7.53 -13.47 -3.72
C GLN A 85 6.19 -12.98 -4.24
N ALA A 86 6.10 -11.67 -4.46
CA ALA A 86 4.96 -11.08 -5.12
C ALA A 86 4.99 -11.43 -6.62
N THR A 87 3.83 -11.41 -7.25
CA THR A 87 3.68 -11.61 -8.69
C THR A 87 3.03 -10.37 -9.29
N GLU A 88 3.10 -10.25 -10.62
CA GLU A 88 2.41 -9.17 -11.31
C GLU A 88 0.92 -9.15 -10.93
N ALA A 89 0.26 -10.31 -10.99
CA ALA A 89 -1.16 -10.43 -10.65
C ALA A 89 -1.43 -10.03 -9.21
N SER A 90 -0.60 -10.46 -8.25
CA SER A 90 -0.84 -10.15 -6.84
C SER A 90 -0.66 -8.66 -6.53
N ILE A 91 0.31 -8.01 -7.18
CA ILE A 91 0.51 -6.57 -7.01
C ILE A 91 -0.67 -5.79 -7.56
N ARG A 92 -1.14 -6.14 -8.75
CA ARG A 92 -2.31 -5.47 -9.35
C ARG A 92 -3.56 -5.65 -8.52
N GLU A 93 -3.84 -6.88 -8.11
CA GLU A 93 -5.03 -7.19 -7.31
C GLU A 93 -5.00 -6.50 -5.96
N ALA A 94 -3.86 -6.55 -5.27
CA ALA A 94 -3.70 -5.92 -3.95
C ALA A 94 -3.87 -4.40 -4.06
N THR A 95 -3.35 -3.78 -5.11
CA THR A 95 -3.52 -2.35 -5.34
C THR A 95 -4.99 -2.00 -5.54
N ARG A 96 -5.68 -2.74 -6.41
CA ARG A 96 -7.13 -2.53 -6.63
C ARG A 96 -7.93 -2.73 -5.36
N SER A 97 -7.63 -3.79 -4.60
CA SER A 97 -8.32 -4.07 -3.34
C SER A 97 -8.12 -2.94 -2.34
N ALA A 98 -6.90 -2.42 -2.23
CA ALA A 98 -6.61 -1.33 -1.32
C ALA A 98 -7.38 -0.06 -1.68
N LEU A 99 -7.41 0.29 -2.95
CA LEU A 99 -8.16 1.47 -3.42
C LEU A 99 -9.66 1.29 -3.17
N ALA A 100 -10.18 0.10 -3.46
CA ALA A 100 -11.60 -0.21 -3.27
C ALA A 100 -12.01 -0.15 -1.79
N GLU A 101 -11.16 -0.65 -0.88
CA GLU A 101 -11.44 -0.58 0.55
C GLU A 101 -11.46 0.86 1.05
N ALA A 102 -10.46 1.67 0.68
CA ALA A 102 -10.43 3.07 1.06
C ALA A 102 -11.65 3.83 0.51
N ASP A 103 -11.99 3.57 -0.74
CA ASP A 103 -13.13 4.21 -1.41
C ASP A 103 -14.45 3.83 -0.73
N ALA A 104 -14.63 2.55 -0.39
CA ALA A 104 -15.83 2.07 0.29
C ALA A 104 -16.01 2.67 1.68
N LEU A 105 -14.90 3.06 2.33
CA LEU A 105 -14.93 3.72 3.64
C LEU A 105 -15.22 5.22 3.55
N GLY A 106 -15.38 5.75 2.34
CA GLY A 106 -15.62 7.16 2.13
C GLY A 106 -14.37 8.03 2.21
N CYS A 107 -13.18 7.43 2.13
CA CYS A 107 -11.94 8.19 2.15
C CYS A 107 -11.83 9.10 0.92
N GLU A 108 -11.29 10.28 1.11
CA GLU A 108 -11.01 11.22 0.04
C GLU A 108 -9.55 11.15 -0.42
N SER A 109 -8.64 10.73 0.48
CA SER A 109 -7.21 10.65 0.17
C SER A 109 -6.64 9.31 0.62
N VAL A 110 -5.68 8.78 -0.17
CA VAL A 110 -4.98 7.54 0.12
C VAL A 110 -3.52 7.66 -0.29
N VAL A 111 -2.63 7.06 0.49
CA VAL A 111 -1.19 6.95 0.16
C VAL A 111 -0.85 5.48 -0.02
N VAL A 112 -0.25 5.15 -1.16
CA VAL A 112 0.04 3.78 -1.57
C VAL A 112 1.55 3.61 -1.78
N PRO A 113 2.21 2.66 -1.11
CA PRO A 113 3.61 2.35 -1.41
C PRO A 113 3.69 1.48 -2.66
N VAL A 114 4.90 1.28 -3.17
CA VAL A 114 5.09 0.36 -4.31
C VAL A 114 5.08 -1.07 -3.75
N LEU A 115 3.91 -1.70 -3.82
CA LEU A 115 3.66 -3.01 -3.22
C LEU A 115 4.53 -4.10 -3.84
N GLY A 116 4.95 -5.05 -3.02
CA GLY A 116 5.63 -6.26 -3.47
C GLY A 116 7.11 -6.10 -3.80
N THR A 117 7.71 -4.94 -3.61
CA THR A 117 9.07 -4.66 -4.08
C THR A 117 10.17 -4.70 -3.02
N GLY A 118 9.83 -4.68 -1.76
CA GLY A 118 10.81 -4.77 -0.68
C GLY A 118 11.23 -6.20 -0.42
N VAL A 119 10.83 -6.73 0.73
CA VAL A 119 11.13 -8.11 1.14
C VAL A 119 10.59 -9.13 0.13
N ALA A 120 9.48 -8.82 -0.54
CA ALA A 120 8.86 -9.71 -1.52
C ALA A 120 9.65 -9.84 -2.83
N GLY A 121 10.69 -9.05 -3.02
CA GLY A 121 11.72 -9.25 -4.07
C GLY A 121 11.32 -8.92 -5.50
N PHE A 122 10.15 -8.33 -5.72
CA PHE A 122 9.75 -7.91 -7.08
C PHE A 122 10.57 -6.68 -7.49
N GLU A 123 10.94 -6.58 -8.77
CA GLU A 123 11.72 -5.45 -9.26
C GLU A 123 10.97 -4.14 -9.07
N PHE A 124 11.64 -3.11 -8.53
CA PHE A 124 10.99 -1.86 -8.16
C PHE A 124 10.34 -1.14 -9.35
N GLU A 125 11.05 -1.00 -10.47
CA GLU A 125 10.52 -0.28 -11.63
C GLU A 125 9.26 -0.96 -12.17
N THR A 126 9.29 -2.28 -12.32
CA THR A 126 8.13 -3.03 -12.77
C THR A 126 6.99 -2.94 -11.77
N GLY A 127 7.29 -3.07 -10.47
CA GLY A 127 6.28 -2.90 -9.43
C GLY A 127 5.65 -1.51 -9.44
N ALA A 128 6.46 -0.49 -9.65
CA ALA A 128 5.98 0.88 -9.77
C ALA A 128 5.03 1.04 -10.96
N GLU A 129 5.35 0.43 -12.12
CA GLU A 129 4.46 0.44 -13.27
C GLU A 129 3.10 -0.19 -12.95
N LEU A 130 3.12 -1.35 -12.31
CA LEU A 130 1.89 -2.06 -11.96
C LEU A 130 1.01 -1.25 -11.02
N VAL A 131 1.60 -0.70 -9.97
CA VAL A 131 0.86 0.13 -9.00
C VAL A 131 0.32 1.39 -9.67
N CYS A 132 1.16 2.11 -10.43
CA CYS A 132 0.73 3.35 -11.08
C CYS A 132 -0.36 3.11 -12.11
N GLU A 133 -0.27 2.02 -12.88
CA GLU A 133 -1.31 1.68 -13.85
C GLU A 133 -2.65 1.41 -13.17
N GLU A 134 -2.64 0.68 -12.05
CA GLU A 134 -3.88 0.40 -11.32
C GLU A 134 -4.46 1.66 -10.68
N VAL A 135 -3.63 2.55 -10.15
CA VAL A 135 -4.09 3.82 -9.61
C VAL A 135 -4.68 4.70 -10.70
N ALA A 136 -4.00 4.79 -11.85
CA ALA A 136 -4.47 5.61 -12.98
C ALA A 136 -5.78 5.09 -13.58
N ALA A 137 -5.98 3.78 -13.58
CA ALA A 137 -7.16 3.14 -14.15
C ALA A 137 -8.35 3.06 -13.18
N TYR A 138 -8.14 3.33 -11.91
CA TYR A 138 -9.19 3.20 -10.89
C TYR A 138 -10.27 4.26 -11.08
N ASP A 139 -11.52 3.83 -11.03
CA ASP A 139 -12.69 4.72 -11.16
C ASP A 139 -13.31 4.95 -9.77
N PRO A 140 -13.00 6.07 -9.09
CA PRO A 140 -13.39 6.27 -7.71
C PRO A 140 -14.82 6.81 -7.55
N GLU A 141 -15.41 6.52 -6.39
CA GLU A 141 -16.66 7.14 -5.95
C GLU A 141 -16.39 8.27 -4.95
N SER A 142 -15.54 8.05 -3.96
CA SER A 142 -15.22 9.05 -2.93
C SER A 142 -13.78 9.53 -2.98
N LEU A 143 -12.83 8.69 -3.41
CA LEU A 143 -11.43 9.08 -3.48
C LEU A 143 -11.23 10.20 -4.49
N SER A 144 -10.60 11.29 -4.03
CA SER A 144 -10.27 12.43 -4.88
C SER A 144 -8.77 12.59 -5.11
N GLU A 145 -7.95 11.94 -4.27
CA GLU A 145 -6.49 12.02 -4.35
C GLU A 145 -5.86 10.70 -3.98
N ALA A 146 -4.92 10.25 -4.82
CA ALA A 146 -4.05 9.11 -4.51
C ALA A 146 -2.60 9.54 -4.67
N ARG A 147 -1.79 9.30 -3.65
CA ARG A 147 -0.35 9.52 -3.69
C ARG A 147 0.37 8.19 -3.67
N VAL A 148 1.24 7.94 -4.65
CA VAL A 148 2.15 6.80 -4.62
C VAL A 148 3.46 7.29 -4.05
N ILE A 149 4.01 6.59 -3.07
CA ILE A 149 5.16 7.06 -2.29
C ILE A 149 6.36 6.12 -2.44
N ALA A 150 7.56 6.71 -2.54
CA ALA A 150 8.82 6.00 -2.48
C ALA A 150 9.70 6.63 -1.41
N TYR A 151 10.52 5.81 -0.74
CA TYR A 151 11.32 6.27 0.39
C TYR A 151 12.63 6.92 -0.03
N SER A 152 13.44 6.25 -0.87
CA SER A 152 14.76 6.74 -1.24
C SER A 152 14.73 7.67 -2.46
N ASP A 153 15.80 8.48 -2.62
CA ASP A 153 15.94 9.35 -3.78
C ASP A 153 15.90 8.56 -5.09
N SER A 154 16.62 7.44 -5.16
CA SER A 154 16.69 6.66 -6.39
C SER A 154 15.36 6.01 -6.73
N GLU A 155 14.66 5.48 -5.73
CA GLU A 155 13.33 4.91 -5.93
C GLU A 155 12.33 5.98 -6.35
N TYR A 156 12.39 7.16 -5.73
CA TYR A 156 11.50 8.25 -6.10
C TYR A 156 11.71 8.69 -7.55
N ARG A 157 12.96 8.80 -7.99
CA ARG A 157 13.24 9.17 -9.39
C ARG A 157 12.68 8.14 -10.37
N THR A 158 12.83 6.85 -10.06
CA THR A 158 12.27 5.79 -10.88
C THR A 158 10.74 5.88 -10.87
N LEU A 159 10.13 6.06 -9.71
CA LEU A 159 8.69 6.18 -9.57
C LEU A 159 8.14 7.37 -10.37
N GLU A 160 8.81 8.51 -10.28
CA GLU A 160 8.40 9.72 -11.00
C GLU A 160 8.42 9.50 -12.52
N ALA A 161 9.48 8.89 -13.03
CA ALA A 161 9.62 8.58 -14.46
C ALA A 161 8.53 7.60 -14.91
N VAL A 162 8.25 6.58 -14.10
CA VAL A 162 7.20 5.60 -14.38
C VAL A 162 5.83 6.28 -14.42
N ALA A 163 5.53 7.10 -13.42
CA ALA A 163 4.25 7.79 -13.34
C ALA A 163 4.01 8.71 -14.54
N ASP A 164 5.05 9.38 -15.00
CA ASP A 164 4.96 10.27 -16.16
C ASP A 164 4.63 9.49 -17.45
N ARG A 165 5.05 8.22 -17.55
CA ARG A 165 4.70 7.37 -18.69
C ARG A 165 3.28 6.83 -18.62
N VAL A 166 2.76 6.64 -17.41
CA VAL A 166 1.45 6.00 -17.18
C VAL A 166 0.29 6.99 -17.27
N ARG A 167 0.46 8.19 -16.76
CA ARG A 167 -0.63 9.18 -16.71
C ARG A 167 -0.68 10.14 -17.89
#